data_57fb45102de40a7e6d0b505d928356b8
#
_entry.id   57fb45102de40a7e6d0b505d928356b8
#
_cell.length_a   1.000
_cell.length_b   1.000
_cell.length_c   1.000
_cell.angle_alpha   90.00
_cell.angle_beta   90.00
_cell.angle_gamma   90.00
#
_symmetry.space_group_name_H-M   'P 1'
#
loop_
_entity.id
_entity.type
_entity.pdbx_description
1 polymer ?
#
loop_
_entity_poly.entity_id
_entity_poly.type
_entity_poly.pdbx_seq_one_letter_code
_entity_poly.pdbx_strand_id
1 'polypeptide(L)'
;VSLFQNEAVYITLEKNSEIEHIRVQSNSENTHNIANLHVKQMEVSRYNFYQYSDGGNFSRSNIYVDLNGENSECNLNCLSLSRGNQHLDNSIIVNHNSPYTYSSQVAKSVLFDKSTGVFNGRTVVQKDAQKIVAHQSNKNLLLSKSAKMNSNPQLEIYADDVKCSHGCTTGQLDE
;
A
#
# COMPACT_ATOMS: atom_id res chain seq x y z
N VAL A 1 -15.10 -24.57 9.00
CA VAL A 1 -13.63 -24.75 9.06
C VAL A 1 -13.00 -23.37 8.82
N SER A 2 -12.13 -22.94 9.75
CA SER A 2 -11.34 -21.72 9.58
C SER A 2 -10.14 -22.03 8.69
N LEU A 3 -9.85 -21.19 7.71
CA LEU A 3 -8.71 -21.32 6.81
C LEU A 3 -7.69 -20.24 7.13
N PHE A 4 -6.41 -20.62 7.21
CA PHE A 4 -5.28 -19.69 7.28
C PHE A 4 -4.46 -19.78 6.00
N GLN A 5 -4.23 -18.62 5.38
CA GLN A 5 -3.41 -18.48 4.18
C GLN A 5 -2.26 -17.50 4.46
N ASN A 6 -1.06 -17.90 4.13
CA ASN A 6 0.11 -17.03 4.20
C ASN A 6 0.90 -17.15 2.89
N GLU A 7 1.15 -16.03 2.25
CA GLU A 7 1.89 -15.98 0.99
C GLU A 7 3.06 -14.99 1.09
N ALA A 8 4.11 -15.26 0.34
CA ALA A 8 5.22 -14.34 0.16
C ALA A 8 5.63 -14.31 -1.32
N VAL A 9 5.75 -13.11 -1.87
CA VAL A 9 6.17 -12.86 -3.25
C VAL A 9 7.39 -11.95 -3.21
N TYR A 10 8.44 -12.34 -3.92
CA TYR A 10 9.66 -11.56 -4.07
C TYR A 10 9.87 -11.23 -5.54
N ILE A 11 10.03 -9.96 -5.87
CA ILE A 11 10.21 -9.46 -7.23
C ILE A 11 11.48 -8.61 -7.26
N THR A 12 12.35 -8.87 -8.21
CA THR A 12 13.47 -7.99 -8.54
C THR A 12 13.31 -7.49 -9.96
N LEU A 13 13.25 -6.16 -10.11
CA LEU A 13 13.23 -5.52 -11.43
C LEU A 13 14.66 -5.09 -11.74
N GLU A 14 15.23 -5.71 -12.75
CA GLU A 14 16.54 -5.33 -13.28
C GLU A 14 16.46 -4.02 -14.05
N LYS A 15 17.61 -3.48 -14.43
CA LYS A 15 17.70 -2.23 -15.19
C LYS A 15 16.82 -2.24 -16.44
N ASN A 16 16.09 -1.13 -16.66
CA ASN A 16 15.16 -0.91 -17.78
C ASN A 16 13.97 -1.90 -17.86
N SER A 17 13.67 -2.62 -16.77
CA SER A 17 12.50 -3.51 -16.77
C SER A 17 11.23 -2.80 -16.32
N GLU A 18 10.09 -3.31 -16.80
CA GLU A 18 8.77 -2.83 -16.41
C GLU A 18 7.88 -4.01 -16.08
N ILE A 19 7.12 -3.90 -14.97
CA ILE A 19 6.15 -4.90 -14.55
C ILE A 19 4.84 -4.21 -14.18
N GLU A 20 3.74 -4.73 -14.73
CA GLU A 20 2.40 -4.52 -14.23
C GLU A 20 1.98 -5.75 -13.41
N HIS A 21 1.70 -5.56 -12.13
CA HIS A 21 1.32 -6.62 -11.20
C HIS A 21 -0.09 -6.37 -10.67
N ILE A 22 -1.00 -7.25 -11.01
CA ILE A 22 -2.39 -7.21 -10.53
C ILE A 22 -2.58 -8.32 -9.49
N ARG A 23 -3.00 -7.94 -8.30
CA ARG A 23 -3.33 -8.85 -7.21
C ARG A 23 -4.81 -8.72 -6.83
N VAL A 24 -5.53 -9.83 -6.90
CA VAL A 24 -6.91 -9.92 -6.45
C VAL A 24 -6.98 -10.87 -5.27
N GLN A 25 -7.45 -10.37 -4.13
CA GLN A 25 -7.73 -11.15 -2.95
C GLN A 25 -9.24 -11.10 -2.70
N SER A 26 -9.89 -12.24 -2.82
CA SER A 26 -11.31 -12.43 -2.55
C SER A 26 -11.49 -13.75 -1.82
N ASN A 27 -11.55 -13.68 -0.49
CA ASN A 27 -11.59 -14.85 0.38
C ASN A 27 -12.96 -15.02 1.02
N SER A 28 -13.28 -16.27 1.39
CA SER A 28 -14.46 -16.54 2.20
C SER A 28 -14.35 -15.95 3.61
N GLU A 29 -15.48 -15.69 4.25
CA GLU A 29 -15.54 -15.02 5.57
C GLU A 29 -14.79 -15.76 6.69
N ASN A 30 -14.51 -17.04 6.54
CA ASN A 30 -13.77 -17.84 7.53
C ASN A 30 -12.26 -17.88 7.29
N THR A 31 -11.75 -17.05 6.37
CA THR A 31 -10.34 -17.05 6.01
C THR A 31 -9.59 -15.96 6.78
N HIS A 32 -8.41 -16.31 7.29
CA HIS A 32 -7.39 -15.39 7.76
C HIS A 32 -6.26 -15.39 6.74
N ASN A 33 -5.97 -14.25 6.13
CA ASN A 33 -4.97 -14.11 5.07
C ASN A 33 -3.88 -13.13 5.49
N ILE A 34 -2.62 -13.54 5.32
CA ILE A 34 -1.45 -12.65 5.43
C ILE A 34 -0.66 -12.77 4.14
N ALA A 35 -0.43 -11.64 3.48
CA ALA A 35 0.33 -11.57 2.25
C ALA A 35 1.53 -10.65 2.41
N ASN A 36 2.68 -11.09 1.93
CA ASN A 36 3.91 -10.32 1.95
C ASN A 36 4.45 -10.16 0.54
N LEU A 37 4.65 -8.93 0.12
CA LEU A 37 5.21 -8.57 -1.18
C LEU A 37 6.49 -7.77 -0.96
N HIS A 38 7.60 -8.25 -1.49
CA HIS A 38 8.87 -7.56 -1.47
C HIS A 38 9.32 -7.27 -2.90
N VAL A 39 9.56 -6.01 -3.20
CA VAL A 39 9.97 -5.55 -4.53
C VAL A 39 11.29 -4.79 -4.42
N LYS A 40 12.27 -5.18 -5.25
CA LYS A 40 13.52 -4.44 -5.42
C LYS A 40 13.58 -3.90 -6.83
N GLN A 41 13.86 -2.61 -6.97
CA GLN A 41 13.93 -1.93 -8.25
C GLN A 41 15.33 -1.38 -8.51
N MET A 42 15.90 -1.77 -9.65
CA MET A 42 17.18 -1.26 -10.14
C MET A 42 16.94 -0.08 -11.08
N GLU A 43 18.00 0.47 -11.67
CA GLU A 43 17.97 1.68 -12.50
C GLU A 43 16.90 1.67 -13.60
N VAL A 44 16.19 2.78 -13.76
CA VAL A 44 15.22 3.03 -14.85
C VAL A 44 14.12 1.95 -14.93
N SER A 45 13.86 1.27 -13.82
CA SER A 45 12.82 0.27 -13.77
C SER A 45 11.46 0.88 -13.37
N ARG A 46 10.38 0.28 -13.84
CA ARG A 46 9.01 0.73 -13.51
C ARG A 46 8.18 -0.41 -12.95
N TYR A 47 7.58 -0.17 -11.79
CA TYR A 47 6.68 -1.12 -11.14
C TYR A 47 5.30 -0.50 -10.93
N ASN A 48 4.29 -1.08 -11.57
CA ASN A 48 2.90 -0.69 -11.43
C ASN A 48 2.13 -1.82 -10.72
N PHE A 49 1.64 -1.53 -9.51
CA PHE A 49 0.92 -2.50 -8.70
C PHE A 49 -0.53 -2.08 -8.48
N TYR A 50 -1.43 -3.01 -8.69
CA TYR A 50 -2.87 -2.84 -8.48
C TYR A 50 -3.37 -3.96 -7.57
N GLN A 51 -3.88 -3.60 -6.40
CA GLN A 51 -4.47 -4.54 -5.47
C GLN A 51 -5.95 -4.26 -5.29
N TYR A 52 -6.74 -5.32 -5.43
CA TYR A 52 -8.11 -5.37 -4.97
C TYR A 52 -8.23 -6.37 -3.83
N SER A 53 -8.82 -5.96 -2.70
CA SER A 53 -9.02 -6.82 -1.53
C SER A 53 -10.46 -6.78 -1.08
N ASP A 54 -11.09 -7.96 -1.03
CA ASP A 54 -12.45 -8.17 -0.54
C ASP A 54 -12.54 -9.52 0.18
N GLY A 55 -13.28 -9.58 1.27
CA GLY A 55 -13.48 -10.82 2.00
C GLY A 55 -12.36 -11.19 2.97
N GLY A 56 -12.51 -12.38 3.54
CA GLY A 56 -11.74 -12.84 4.69
C GLY A 56 -12.24 -12.26 6.00
N ASN A 57 -12.10 -12.97 7.11
CA ASN A 57 -12.35 -12.41 8.44
C ASN A 57 -11.25 -11.41 8.83
N PHE A 58 -10.02 -11.82 8.54
CA PHE A 58 -8.83 -11.00 8.72
C PHE A 58 -7.97 -11.09 7.46
N SER A 59 -7.59 -9.95 6.89
CA SER A 59 -6.65 -9.89 5.77
C SER A 59 -5.63 -8.80 5.99
N ARG A 60 -4.36 -9.17 5.93
CA ARG A 60 -3.23 -8.22 6.03
C ARG A 60 -2.35 -8.33 4.80
N SER A 61 -2.08 -7.20 4.17
CA SER A 61 -1.14 -7.05 3.06
C SER A 61 0.05 -6.21 3.50
N ASN A 62 1.23 -6.81 3.53
CA ASN A 62 2.49 -6.12 3.77
C ASN A 62 3.22 -5.94 2.42
N ILE A 63 3.47 -4.70 2.04
CA ILE A 63 4.12 -4.33 0.78
C ILE A 63 5.40 -3.55 1.11
N TYR A 64 6.52 -4.07 0.66
CA TYR A 64 7.84 -3.46 0.83
C TYR A 64 8.44 -3.21 -0.54
N VAL A 65 8.81 -1.96 -0.82
CA VAL A 65 9.46 -1.58 -2.08
C VAL A 65 10.76 -0.86 -1.78
N ASP A 66 11.84 -1.34 -2.36
CA ASP A 66 13.16 -0.74 -2.29
C ASP A 66 13.54 -0.17 -3.67
N LEU A 67 13.60 1.15 -3.79
CA LEU A 67 14.04 1.88 -4.98
C LEU A 67 15.57 2.06 -4.91
N ASN A 68 16.29 1.03 -5.36
CA ASN A 68 17.75 0.94 -5.25
C ASN A 68 18.52 1.50 -6.44
N GLY A 69 17.82 1.73 -7.56
CA GLY A 69 18.42 2.28 -8.76
C GLY A 69 17.89 3.66 -9.09
N GLU A 70 18.75 4.52 -9.64
CA GLU A 70 18.36 5.85 -10.10
C GLU A 70 17.24 5.79 -11.15
N ASN A 71 16.38 6.80 -11.16
CA ASN A 71 15.27 6.93 -12.10
C ASN A 71 14.26 5.74 -12.06
N SER A 72 14.22 4.99 -10.97
CA SER A 72 13.19 3.98 -10.80
C SER A 72 11.85 4.60 -10.35
N GLU A 73 10.75 4.03 -10.84
CA GLU A 73 9.39 4.52 -10.62
C GLU A 73 8.51 3.42 -10.01
N CYS A 74 7.75 3.75 -8.97
CA CYS A 74 6.84 2.83 -8.30
C CYS A 74 5.45 3.44 -8.15
N ASN A 75 4.42 2.77 -8.67
CA ASN A 75 3.03 3.14 -8.53
C ASN A 75 2.25 2.03 -7.82
N LEU A 76 1.74 2.29 -6.62
CA LEU A 76 0.99 1.36 -5.80
C LEU A 76 -0.46 1.84 -5.67
N ASN A 77 -1.39 1.07 -6.20
CA ASN A 77 -2.82 1.36 -6.17
C ASN A 77 -3.57 0.24 -5.44
N CYS A 78 -4.12 0.55 -4.28
CA CYS A 78 -4.83 -0.43 -3.45
C CYS A 78 -6.28 0.00 -3.23
N LEU A 79 -7.22 -0.90 -3.50
CA LEU A 79 -8.63 -0.76 -3.18
C LEU A 79 -9.07 -1.89 -2.25
N SER A 80 -9.67 -1.52 -1.12
CA SER A 80 -10.19 -2.47 -0.13
C SER A 80 -11.68 -2.26 0.09
N LEU A 81 -12.45 -3.35 0.06
CA LEU A 81 -13.86 -3.37 0.44
C LEU A 81 -14.03 -4.29 1.65
N SER A 82 -14.64 -3.79 2.71
CA SER A 82 -14.87 -4.60 3.92
C SER A 82 -16.30 -4.45 4.44
N ARG A 83 -16.85 -5.55 4.93
CA ARG A 83 -18.21 -5.63 5.44
C ARG A 83 -18.33 -6.54 6.67
N GLY A 84 -19.48 -6.55 7.32
CA GLY A 84 -19.69 -7.38 8.52
C GLY A 84 -18.72 -7.01 9.64
N ASN A 85 -17.95 -7.98 10.12
CA ASN A 85 -16.91 -7.78 11.14
C ASN A 85 -15.48 -7.93 10.55
N GLN A 86 -15.32 -7.83 9.26
CA GLN A 86 -14.03 -8.01 8.58
C GLN A 86 -13.00 -6.98 9.04
N HIS A 87 -11.74 -7.40 9.05
CA HIS A 87 -10.59 -6.56 9.33
C HIS A 87 -9.61 -6.62 8.15
N LEU A 88 -9.48 -5.51 7.43
CA LEU A 88 -8.56 -5.38 6.29
C LEU A 88 -7.44 -4.37 6.63
N ASP A 89 -6.19 -4.83 6.58
CA ASP A 89 -5.00 -4.06 6.92
C ASP A 89 -4.04 -3.99 5.73
N ASN A 90 -3.68 -2.78 5.32
CA ASN A 90 -2.66 -2.51 4.32
C ASN A 90 -1.48 -1.80 4.97
N SER A 91 -0.33 -2.44 4.98
CA SER A 91 0.95 -1.88 5.43
C SER A 91 1.88 -1.72 4.23
N ILE A 92 2.23 -0.50 3.88
CA ILE A 92 3.04 -0.16 2.72
C ILE A 92 4.29 0.60 3.18
N ILE A 93 5.46 0.09 2.83
CA ILE A 93 6.74 0.75 3.07
C ILE A 93 7.45 0.93 1.74
N VAL A 94 7.81 2.18 1.41
CA VAL A 94 8.61 2.50 0.23
C VAL A 94 9.89 3.18 0.68
N ASN A 95 11.02 2.57 0.35
CA ASN A 95 12.35 3.08 0.64
C ASN A 95 12.97 3.68 -0.63
N HIS A 96 13.22 4.97 -0.62
CA HIS A 96 13.99 5.66 -1.64
C HIS A 96 15.46 5.61 -1.24
N ASN A 97 16.21 4.70 -1.86
CA ASN A 97 17.63 4.44 -1.54
C ASN A 97 18.59 5.11 -2.56
N SER A 98 18.06 5.54 -3.70
CA SER A 98 18.83 6.18 -4.79
C SER A 98 18.18 7.49 -5.23
N PRO A 99 18.94 8.43 -5.81
CA PRO A 99 18.40 9.71 -6.28
C PRO A 99 17.50 9.56 -7.51
N TYR A 100 16.73 10.61 -7.81
CA TYR A 100 15.82 10.73 -8.95
C TYR A 100 14.72 9.68 -8.99
N THR A 101 14.37 9.09 -7.88
CA THR A 101 13.31 8.06 -7.81
C THR A 101 11.94 8.67 -7.57
N TYR A 102 10.92 7.98 -8.07
CA TYR A 102 9.53 8.39 -7.95
C TYR A 102 8.70 7.30 -7.26
N SER A 103 7.80 7.71 -6.36
CA SER A 103 6.77 6.82 -5.84
C SER A 103 5.40 7.49 -5.70
N SER A 104 4.36 6.73 -6.01
CA SER A 104 2.97 7.10 -5.77
C SER A 104 2.27 5.96 -5.04
N GLN A 105 1.71 6.25 -3.87
CA GLN A 105 0.91 5.32 -3.08
C GLN A 105 -0.52 5.84 -3.01
N VAL A 106 -1.46 5.13 -3.58
CA VAL A 106 -2.90 5.44 -3.52
C VAL A 106 -3.63 4.27 -2.86
N ALA A 107 -4.09 4.46 -1.65
CA ALA A 107 -4.90 3.49 -0.93
C ALA A 107 -6.32 4.03 -0.73
N LYS A 108 -7.32 3.26 -1.16
CA LYS A 108 -8.73 3.58 -0.99
C LYS A 108 -9.44 2.46 -0.27
N SER A 109 -10.34 2.81 0.66
CA SER A 109 -11.12 1.82 1.40
C SER A 109 -12.60 2.23 1.46
N VAL A 110 -13.47 1.24 1.27
CA VAL A 110 -14.91 1.38 1.50
C VAL A 110 -15.32 0.38 2.57
N LEU A 111 -15.90 0.90 3.66
CA LEU A 111 -16.17 0.12 4.85
C LEU A 111 -17.68 0.14 5.19
N PHE A 112 -18.23 -1.06 5.37
CA PHE A 112 -19.62 -1.28 5.71
C PHE A 112 -19.74 -1.89 7.12
N ASP A 113 -20.94 -1.86 7.68
CA ASP A 113 -21.33 -2.51 8.93
C ASP A 113 -20.42 -2.18 10.13
N LYS A 114 -19.80 -3.19 10.73
CA LYS A 114 -18.84 -3.07 11.85
C LYS A 114 -17.40 -3.36 11.43
N SER A 115 -17.13 -3.32 10.12
CA SER A 115 -15.81 -3.64 9.60
C SER A 115 -14.75 -2.63 10.02
N THR A 116 -13.50 -3.08 10.03
CA THR A 116 -12.34 -2.26 10.37
C THR A 116 -11.35 -2.25 9.22
N GLY A 117 -10.97 -1.07 8.78
CA GLY A 117 -9.86 -0.84 7.86
C GLY A 117 -8.65 -0.30 8.60
N VAL A 118 -7.46 -0.71 8.17
CA VAL A 118 -6.19 -0.16 8.65
C VAL A 118 -5.32 0.20 7.44
N PHE A 119 -4.72 1.36 7.49
CA PHE A 119 -3.69 1.79 6.54
C PHE A 119 -2.48 2.32 7.31
N ASN A 120 -1.35 1.65 7.12
CA ASN A 120 -0.04 2.10 7.58
C ASN A 120 0.83 2.34 6.36
N GLY A 121 1.04 3.60 6.01
CA GLY A 121 1.89 3.97 4.89
C GLY A 121 3.16 4.65 5.38
N ARG A 122 4.34 4.16 5.00
CA ARG A 122 5.60 4.79 5.35
C ARG A 122 6.45 4.98 4.10
N THR A 123 6.88 6.21 3.87
CA THR A 123 7.88 6.55 2.85
C THR A 123 9.16 6.98 3.57
N VAL A 124 10.26 6.31 3.26
CA VAL A 124 11.58 6.59 3.82
C VAL A 124 12.49 7.09 2.71
N VAL A 125 13.06 8.28 2.88
CA VAL A 125 14.02 8.86 1.93
C VAL A 125 15.39 8.90 2.58
N GLN A 126 16.34 8.12 2.06
CA GLN A 126 17.70 8.05 2.57
C GLN A 126 18.48 9.33 2.29
N LYS A 127 19.53 9.59 3.08
CA LYS A 127 20.31 10.83 3.04
C LYS A 127 20.85 11.17 1.64
N ASP A 128 21.31 10.18 0.90
CA ASP A 128 21.90 10.37 -0.42
C ASP A 128 20.86 10.29 -1.56
N ALA A 129 19.61 10.01 -1.24
CA ALA A 129 18.49 9.95 -2.18
C ALA A 129 17.92 11.35 -2.45
N GLN A 130 18.60 12.12 -3.30
CA GLN A 130 18.19 13.48 -3.65
C GLN A 130 17.27 13.50 -4.89
N LYS A 131 16.54 14.60 -5.12
CA LYS A 131 15.63 14.80 -6.28
C LYS A 131 14.48 13.77 -6.30
N ILE A 132 14.01 13.38 -5.14
CA ILE A 132 12.89 12.45 -4.98
C ILE A 132 11.56 13.18 -5.19
N VAL A 133 10.61 12.44 -5.79
CA VAL A 133 9.20 12.83 -5.79
C VAL A 133 8.39 11.66 -5.21
N ALA A 134 7.71 11.90 -4.09
CA ALA A 134 6.93 10.87 -3.41
C ALA A 134 5.56 11.40 -2.99
N HIS A 135 4.51 10.68 -3.37
CA HIS A 135 3.14 11.01 -3.03
C HIS A 135 2.46 9.85 -2.32
N GLN A 136 1.79 10.13 -1.21
CA GLN A 136 1.00 9.15 -0.47
C GLN A 136 -0.41 9.69 -0.24
N SER A 137 -1.42 8.97 -0.69
CA SER A 137 -2.83 9.33 -0.56
C SER A 137 -3.64 8.17 0.00
N ASN A 138 -4.31 8.40 1.13
CA ASN A 138 -5.28 7.46 1.69
C ASN A 138 -6.68 8.11 1.73
N LYS A 139 -7.65 7.50 1.06
CA LYS A 139 -9.02 7.98 0.98
C LYS A 139 -10.00 6.89 1.39
N ASN A 140 -10.81 7.17 2.39
CA ASN A 140 -11.68 6.18 3.01
C ASN A 140 -13.13 6.67 3.02
N LEU A 141 -14.05 5.75 2.77
CA LEU A 141 -15.48 6.00 2.82
C LEU A 141 -16.12 5.02 3.82
N LEU A 142 -16.71 5.55 4.87
CA LEU A 142 -17.48 4.78 5.85
C LEU A 142 -18.95 4.85 5.48
N LEU A 143 -19.54 3.69 5.18
CA LEU A 143 -20.95 3.56 4.80
C LEU A 143 -21.83 3.11 5.97
N SER A 144 -21.28 3.06 7.18
CA SER A 144 -22.05 2.84 8.41
C SER A 144 -21.37 3.51 9.61
N LYS A 145 -22.17 3.88 10.61
CA LYS A 145 -21.69 4.52 11.85
C LYS A 145 -20.78 3.62 12.69
N SER A 146 -20.85 2.31 12.51
CA SER A 146 -20.06 1.33 13.25
C SER A 146 -18.77 0.94 12.55
N ALA A 147 -18.59 1.32 11.28
CA ALA A 147 -17.34 1.09 10.56
C ALA A 147 -16.21 1.93 11.13
N LYS A 148 -14.99 1.39 11.10
CA LYS A 148 -13.81 2.06 11.68
C LYS A 148 -12.67 2.07 10.67
N MET A 149 -11.99 3.22 10.57
CA MET A 149 -10.76 3.35 9.80
C MET A 149 -9.64 3.90 10.67
N ASN A 150 -8.52 3.18 10.71
CA ASN A 150 -7.27 3.61 11.34
C ASN A 150 -6.26 3.93 10.23
N SER A 151 -5.89 5.18 10.08
CA SER A 151 -4.96 5.61 9.04
C SER A 151 -3.74 6.28 9.65
N ASN A 152 -2.55 5.82 9.26
CA ASN A 152 -1.28 6.28 9.77
C ASN A 152 -0.27 6.49 8.63
N PRO A 153 -0.37 7.60 7.87
CA PRO A 153 0.63 7.96 6.87
C PRO A 153 1.85 8.59 7.54
N GLN A 154 3.06 8.15 7.13
CA GLN A 154 4.34 8.62 7.68
C GLN A 154 5.33 8.97 6.56
N LEU A 155 6.08 10.05 6.77
CA LEU A 155 7.22 10.45 5.94
C LEU A 155 8.47 10.58 6.83
N GLU A 156 9.50 9.83 6.50
CA GLU A 156 10.82 9.88 7.14
C GLU A 156 11.83 10.36 6.11
N ILE A 157 12.21 11.63 6.17
CA ILE A 157 13.00 12.29 5.14
C ILE A 157 14.35 12.70 5.72
N TYR A 158 15.42 12.11 5.16
CA TYR A 158 16.80 12.38 5.56
C TYR A 158 17.59 13.13 4.48
N ALA A 159 16.96 13.47 3.35
CA ALA A 159 17.54 14.24 2.23
C ALA A 159 16.94 15.65 2.19
N ASP A 160 17.64 16.60 1.54
CA ASP A 160 17.26 18.03 1.54
C ASP A 160 16.45 18.42 0.30
N ASP A 161 16.79 17.88 -0.89
CA ASP A 161 16.19 18.27 -2.16
C ASP A 161 15.15 17.23 -2.63
N VAL A 162 13.97 17.31 -2.05
CA VAL A 162 12.89 16.35 -2.31
C VAL A 162 11.52 17.03 -2.36
N LYS A 163 10.57 16.38 -3.04
CA LYS A 163 9.15 16.77 -3.09
C LYS A 163 8.31 15.62 -2.56
N CYS A 164 7.98 15.66 -1.28
CA CYS A 164 7.20 14.61 -0.63
C CYS A 164 5.90 15.17 -0.08
N SER A 165 4.83 14.42 -0.24
CA SER A 165 3.52 14.78 0.30
C SER A 165 2.77 13.55 0.77
N HIS A 166 1.97 13.71 1.80
CA HIS A 166 0.97 12.74 2.20
C HIS A 166 -0.37 13.40 2.51
N GLY A 167 -1.44 12.63 2.37
CA GLY A 167 -2.78 13.07 2.72
C GLY A 167 -3.66 11.90 3.12
N CYS A 168 -4.54 12.15 4.08
CA CYS A 168 -5.57 11.19 4.49
C CYS A 168 -6.92 11.90 4.58
N THR A 169 -7.95 11.28 4.03
CA THR A 169 -9.33 11.72 4.19
C THR A 169 -10.22 10.52 4.54
N THR A 170 -11.13 10.73 5.48
CA THR A 170 -12.16 9.76 5.82
C THR A 170 -13.50 10.48 5.81
N GLY A 171 -14.36 10.09 4.86
CA GLY A 171 -15.72 10.57 4.75
C GLY A 171 -16.69 9.54 5.33
N GLN A 172 -17.75 10.00 5.98
CA GLN A 172 -18.88 9.19 6.40
C GLN A 172 -20.10 9.69 5.65
N LEU A 173 -20.89 8.76 5.09
CA LEU A 173 -22.20 9.11 4.55
C LEU A 173 -23.18 9.17 5.72
N ASP A 174 -23.77 10.34 5.93
CA ASP A 174 -24.94 10.48 6.79
C ASP A 174 -26.17 10.01 6.01
N GLU A 175 -26.97 9.13 6.63
CA GLU A 175 -28.30 8.73 6.12
C GLU A 175 -29.32 9.84 6.34
#